data_b756322a5543e690312c7c2de1f62e39
#
_entry.id   b756322a5543e690312c7c2de1f62e39
#
_cell.length_a   1.000
_cell.length_b   1.000
_cell.length_c   1.000
_cell.angle_alpha   90.00
_cell.angle_beta   90.00
_cell.angle_gamma   90.00
#
_symmetry.space_group_name_H-M   'P 1'
#
loop_
_entity.id
_entity.type
_entity.pdbx_description
1 polymer ?
#
loop_
_entity_poly.entity_id
_entity_poly.type
_entity_poly.pdbx_seq_one_letter_code
_entity_poly.pdbx_strand_id
1 'polypeptide(L)'
;MAQKTPEERWRSTTILSVRKGGKVVIAGDGQVTLGATVMKANARKVRRLGKGDVIAGFAGATADAFALFERLESKLEQHPGNLARACVELAKDWRTERYLRRLEAMMVVADAKTSLILSGTGDVVEPEDGVAGIGSGGPFALAAARALLPLDLPAEEIARRAMKIAADICIYTNDNLVIESIA
;
A
#
# COMPACT_ATOMS: atom_id res chain seq x y z
N MET A 1 22.70 18.40 -3.37
CA MET A 1 21.54 18.22 -2.48
C MET A 1 22.04 17.47 -1.26
N ALA A 2 21.92 18.06 -0.06
CA ALA A 2 22.31 17.38 1.18
C ALA A 2 21.41 16.14 1.37
N GLN A 3 22.01 14.98 1.57
CA GLN A 3 21.29 13.79 1.99
C GLN A 3 20.73 14.08 3.40
N LYS A 4 19.40 13.96 3.55
CA LYS A 4 18.79 14.04 4.88
C LYS A 4 19.40 12.95 5.78
N THR A 5 19.80 13.33 6.97
CA THR A 5 20.24 12.35 7.98
C THR A 5 19.13 11.35 8.27
N PRO A 6 19.42 10.12 8.75
CA PRO A 6 18.39 9.15 9.14
C PRO A 6 17.36 9.72 10.13
N GLU A 7 17.74 10.69 10.94
CA GLU A 7 16.91 11.37 11.94
C GLU A 7 15.88 12.34 11.32
N GLU A 8 16.07 12.78 10.07
CA GLU A 8 15.16 13.71 9.37
C GLU A 8 14.22 13.02 8.39
N ARG A 9 14.26 11.69 8.28
CA ARG A 9 13.40 10.95 7.38
C ARG A 9 12.07 10.60 8.04
N TRP A 10 10.99 11.02 7.39
CA TRP A 10 9.66 10.49 7.67
C TRP A 10 9.65 9.01 7.28
N ARG A 11 9.40 8.17 8.25
CA ARG A 11 9.21 6.75 8.04
C ARG A 11 7.86 6.37 8.59
N SER A 12 7.09 5.75 7.77
CA SER A 12 5.86 5.15 8.24
C SER A 12 5.35 4.25 7.17
N THR A 13 4.82 3.16 7.56
CA THR A 13 3.87 2.44 6.74
C THR A 13 4.24 0.99 6.55
N THR A 14 3.27 0.19 6.89
CA THR A 14 3.14 -1.16 6.37
C THR A 14 1.78 -1.24 5.71
N ILE A 15 1.78 -1.62 4.45
CA ILE A 15 0.58 -2.00 3.70
C ILE A 15 0.72 -3.45 3.30
N LEU A 16 -0.33 -4.21 3.53
CA LEU A 16 -0.44 -5.60 3.11
C LEU A 16 -1.73 -5.80 2.31
N SER A 17 -1.61 -6.41 1.14
CA SER A 17 -2.75 -6.89 0.34
C SER A 17 -2.76 -8.41 0.35
N VAL A 18 -3.94 -9.00 0.57
CA VAL A 18 -4.17 -10.45 0.51
C VAL A 18 -5.38 -10.72 -0.35
N ARG A 19 -5.21 -11.48 -1.42
CA ARG A 19 -6.28 -11.99 -2.28
C ARG A 19 -6.46 -13.48 -2.05
N LYS A 20 -7.63 -13.88 -1.58
CA LYS A 20 -7.96 -15.29 -1.33
C LYS A 20 -9.48 -15.51 -1.35
N GLY A 21 -9.92 -16.64 -1.91
CA GLY A 21 -11.32 -17.04 -1.90
C GLY A 21 -12.28 -16.07 -2.57
N GLY A 22 -11.84 -15.42 -3.67
CA GLY A 22 -12.65 -14.43 -4.38
C GLY A 22 -12.71 -13.05 -3.71
N LYS A 23 -12.02 -12.87 -2.59
CA LYS A 23 -11.96 -11.61 -1.83
C LYS A 23 -10.55 -11.03 -1.84
N VAL A 24 -10.44 -9.72 -1.99
CA VAL A 24 -9.20 -8.99 -1.75
C VAL A 24 -9.35 -8.08 -0.54
N VAL A 25 -8.31 -8.05 0.29
CA VAL A 25 -8.20 -7.23 1.50
C VAL A 25 -6.93 -6.41 1.41
N ILE A 26 -7.01 -5.11 1.69
CA ILE A 26 -5.83 -4.26 1.93
C ILE A 26 -5.89 -3.77 3.37
N ALA A 27 -4.84 -4.05 4.12
CA ALA A 27 -4.63 -3.58 5.49
C ALA A 27 -3.45 -2.60 5.54
N GLY A 28 -3.61 -1.52 6.28
CA GLY A 28 -2.55 -0.56 6.56
C GLY A 28 -2.46 -0.26 8.05
N ASP A 29 -1.23 -0.11 8.57
CA ASP A 29 -1.01 0.36 9.93
C ASP A 29 -1.24 1.86 10.06
N GLY A 30 -1.32 2.37 11.29
CA GLY A 30 -1.58 3.78 11.59
C GLY A 30 -0.35 4.62 11.91
N GLN A 31 0.86 4.04 12.01
CA GLN A 31 2.02 4.75 12.53
C GLN A 31 2.65 5.69 11.51
N VAL A 32 2.94 6.91 11.95
CA VAL A 32 3.79 7.89 11.24
C VAL A 32 4.92 8.28 12.20
N THR A 33 6.17 8.11 11.75
CA THR A 33 7.38 8.28 12.56
C THR A 33 8.32 9.29 11.89
N LEU A 34 8.90 10.17 12.68
CA LEU A 34 10.00 11.05 12.27
C LEU A 34 11.24 10.68 13.10
N GLY A 35 12.25 10.14 12.45
CA GLY A 35 13.41 9.58 13.14
C GLY A 35 13.00 8.51 14.16
N ALA A 36 13.24 8.75 15.44
CA ALA A 36 12.89 7.86 16.55
C ALA A 36 11.54 8.21 17.24
N THR A 37 10.80 9.22 16.73
CA THR A 37 9.58 9.73 17.37
C THR A 37 8.33 9.34 16.61
N VAL A 38 7.36 8.73 17.30
CA VAL A 38 6.03 8.48 16.74
C VAL A 38 5.24 9.79 16.73
N MET A 39 4.96 10.32 15.54
CA MET A 39 4.24 11.58 15.36
C MET A 39 2.73 11.37 15.30
N LYS A 40 2.28 10.21 14.83
CA LYS A 40 0.87 9.83 14.75
C LYS A 40 0.74 8.30 14.79
N ALA A 41 -0.29 7.81 15.46
CA ALA A 41 -0.50 6.36 15.62
C ALA A 41 -1.76 5.82 14.89
N ASN A 42 -2.57 6.70 14.30
CA ASN A 42 -3.86 6.35 13.69
C ASN A 42 -4.06 6.98 12.31
N ALA A 43 -3.00 7.08 11.50
CA ALA A 43 -3.07 7.57 10.14
C ALA A 43 -3.86 6.59 9.24
N ARG A 44 -4.66 7.13 8.33
CA ARG A 44 -5.37 6.34 7.33
C ARG A 44 -4.55 6.27 6.04
N LYS A 45 -3.98 5.11 5.77
CA LYS A 45 -3.11 4.85 4.62
C LYS A 45 -3.77 3.96 3.56
N VAL A 46 -4.98 3.50 3.83
CA VAL A 46 -5.82 2.70 2.93
C VAL A 46 -7.10 3.47 2.65
N ARG A 47 -7.53 3.49 1.40
CA ARG A 47 -8.73 4.19 0.92
C ARG A 47 -9.47 3.41 -0.14
N ARG A 48 -10.79 3.63 -0.20
CA ARG A 48 -11.61 3.29 -1.37
C ARG A 48 -11.57 4.44 -2.37
N LEU A 49 -11.46 4.08 -3.65
CA LEU A 49 -11.36 5.00 -4.77
C LEU A 49 -12.44 4.67 -5.81
N GLY A 50 -12.62 5.58 -6.77
CA GLY A 50 -13.63 5.46 -7.79
C GLY A 50 -15.04 5.45 -7.19
N LYS A 51 -15.88 4.53 -7.65
CA LYS A 51 -17.22 4.31 -7.08
C LYS A 51 -17.24 3.35 -5.88
N GLY A 52 -16.08 3.13 -5.26
CA GLY A 52 -15.89 2.18 -4.16
C GLY A 52 -15.51 0.77 -4.61
N ASP A 53 -15.24 0.58 -5.88
CA ASP A 53 -14.85 -0.68 -6.54
C ASP A 53 -13.33 -0.90 -6.61
N VAL A 54 -12.55 0.09 -6.18
CA VAL A 54 -11.10 0.02 -6.06
C VAL A 54 -10.68 0.35 -4.64
N ILE A 55 -9.71 -0.39 -4.10
CA ILE A 55 -9.04 -0.08 -2.84
C ILE A 55 -7.56 0.15 -3.10
N ALA A 56 -6.97 1.12 -2.42
CA ALA A 56 -5.56 1.43 -2.55
C ALA A 56 -4.90 1.71 -1.20
N GLY A 57 -3.69 1.22 -1.04
CA GLY A 57 -2.81 1.49 0.11
C GLY A 57 -1.53 2.17 -0.34
N PHE A 58 -1.03 3.10 0.45
CA PHE A 58 0.12 3.92 0.13
C PHE A 58 1.20 3.82 1.21
N ALA A 59 2.44 3.63 0.78
CA ALA A 59 3.64 3.68 1.60
C ALA A 59 4.58 4.78 1.12
N GLY A 60 4.81 5.79 1.96
CA GLY A 60 5.64 6.97 1.66
C GLY A 60 5.28 8.17 2.54
N ALA A 61 5.71 9.36 2.17
CA ALA A 61 5.36 10.58 2.90
C ALA A 61 3.87 10.91 2.74
N THR A 62 3.22 11.33 3.83
CA THR A 62 1.76 11.55 3.85
C THR A 62 1.28 12.60 2.85
N ALA A 63 2.07 13.67 2.62
CA ALA A 63 1.73 14.70 1.64
C ALA A 63 1.69 14.14 0.20
N ASP A 64 2.55 13.18 -0.10
CA ASP A 64 2.65 12.55 -1.42
C ASP A 64 1.49 11.59 -1.69
N ALA A 65 0.94 10.97 -0.62
CA ALA A 65 -0.19 10.06 -0.71
C ALA A 65 -1.41 10.73 -1.34
N PHE A 66 -1.75 11.95 -0.93
CA PHE A 66 -2.92 12.67 -1.43
C PHE A 66 -2.82 12.93 -2.93
N ALA A 67 -1.67 13.44 -3.38
CA ALA A 67 -1.45 13.73 -4.79
C ALA A 67 -1.56 12.47 -5.66
N LEU A 68 -1.02 11.35 -5.20
CA LEU A 68 -1.07 10.08 -5.94
C LEU A 68 -2.47 9.45 -5.94
N PHE A 69 -3.22 9.54 -4.84
CA PHE A 69 -4.60 9.07 -4.80
C PHE A 69 -5.51 9.88 -5.76
N GLU A 70 -5.42 11.21 -5.75
CA GLU A 70 -6.16 12.07 -6.68
C GLU A 70 -5.82 11.77 -8.15
N ARG A 71 -4.53 11.55 -8.44
CA ARG A 71 -4.10 11.15 -9.78
C ARG A 71 -4.66 9.80 -10.18
N LEU A 72 -4.65 8.83 -9.28
CA LEU A 72 -5.20 7.51 -9.55
C LEU A 72 -6.71 7.60 -9.82
N GLU A 73 -7.47 8.35 -9.02
CA GLU A 73 -8.90 8.58 -9.25
C GLU A 73 -9.17 9.15 -10.64
N SER A 74 -8.42 10.16 -11.06
CA SER A 74 -8.52 10.71 -12.41
C SER A 74 -8.24 9.67 -13.50
N LYS A 75 -7.28 8.76 -13.29
CA LYS A 75 -7.00 7.67 -14.25
C LYS A 75 -8.10 6.61 -14.25
N LEU A 76 -8.71 6.32 -13.11
CA LEU A 76 -9.86 5.40 -13.03
C LEU A 76 -11.09 5.95 -13.77
N GLU A 77 -11.33 7.26 -13.69
CA GLU A 77 -12.39 7.93 -14.46
C GLU A 77 -12.14 7.88 -15.97
N GLN A 78 -10.88 8.02 -16.40
CA GLN A 78 -10.47 7.94 -17.81
C GLN A 78 -10.52 6.51 -18.37
N HIS A 79 -10.36 5.51 -17.52
CA HIS A 79 -10.28 4.10 -17.87
C HIS A 79 -11.26 3.24 -17.03
N PRO A 80 -12.57 3.48 -17.12
CA PRO A 80 -13.55 2.81 -16.26
C PRO A 80 -13.51 1.29 -16.45
N GLY A 81 -13.47 0.55 -15.33
CA GLY A 81 -13.43 -0.91 -15.33
C GLY A 81 -12.10 -1.52 -15.80
N ASN A 82 -11.05 -0.72 -16.02
CA ASN A 82 -9.74 -1.19 -16.45
C ASN A 82 -8.65 -0.71 -15.50
N LEU A 83 -8.56 -1.36 -14.34
CA LEU A 83 -7.58 -1.02 -13.30
C LEU A 83 -6.13 -1.06 -13.82
N ALA A 84 -5.78 -2.10 -14.57
CA ALA A 84 -4.41 -2.25 -15.10
C ALA A 84 -4.02 -1.06 -15.98
N ARG A 85 -4.92 -0.61 -16.87
CA ARG A 85 -4.66 0.56 -17.72
C ARG A 85 -4.52 1.84 -16.90
N ALA A 86 -5.41 2.08 -15.94
CA ALA A 86 -5.35 3.24 -15.05
C ALA A 86 -4.02 3.28 -14.29
N CYS A 87 -3.57 2.15 -13.75
CA CYS A 87 -2.29 2.02 -13.03
C CYS A 87 -1.08 2.26 -13.93
N VAL A 88 -1.08 1.72 -15.16
CA VAL A 88 0.01 1.94 -16.13
C VAL A 88 0.10 3.43 -16.52
N GLU A 89 -1.02 4.10 -16.75
CA GLU A 89 -1.01 5.53 -17.08
C GLU A 89 -0.55 6.38 -15.87
N LEU A 90 -0.94 6.02 -14.65
CA LEU A 90 -0.41 6.67 -13.45
C LEU A 90 1.10 6.46 -13.32
N ALA A 91 1.60 5.25 -13.54
CA ALA A 91 3.03 4.93 -13.45
C ALA A 91 3.86 5.70 -14.48
N LYS A 92 3.32 5.91 -15.70
CA LYS A 92 3.94 6.77 -16.72
C LYS A 92 4.04 8.22 -16.25
N ASP A 93 2.96 8.79 -15.73
CA ASP A 93 2.95 10.15 -15.19
C ASP A 93 3.92 10.25 -14.01
N TRP A 94 3.92 9.29 -13.10
CA TRP A 94 4.81 9.25 -11.95
C TRP A 94 6.29 9.29 -12.36
N ARG A 95 6.65 8.51 -13.35
CA ARG A 95 8.01 8.45 -13.88
C ARG A 95 8.42 9.72 -14.63
N THR A 96 7.52 10.33 -15.40
CA THR A 96 7.83 11.41 -16.34
C THR A 96 7.65 12.82 -15.77
N GLU A 97 6.69 13.02 -14.86
CA GLU A 97 6.48 14.31 -14.25
C GLU A 97 7.59 14.66 -13.27
N ARG A 98 8.19 15.84 -13.46
CA ARG A 98 9.35 16.30 -12.65
C ARG A 98 9.08 16.35 -11.15
N TYR A 99 7.85 16.64 -10.76
CA TYR A 99 7.42 16.65 -9.36
C TYR A 99 7.23 15.24 -8.81
N LEU A 100 6.44 14.41 -9.49
CA LEU A 100 6.08 13.07 -9.03
C LEU A 100 7.28 12.12 -8.96
N ARG A 101 8.20 12.16 -9.92
CA ARG A 101 9.38 11.28 -9.95
C ARG A 101 10.35 11.42 -8.77
N ARG A 102 10.16 12.47 -7.94
CA ARG A 102 10.94 12.68 -6.71
C ARG A 102 10.34 12.00 -5.49
N LEU A 103 9.13 11.46 -5.63
CA LEU A 103 8.42 10.81 -4.54
C LEU A 103 8.97 9.40 -4.33
N GLU A 104 9.59 9.18 -3.19
CA GLU A 104 9.99 7.84 -2.73
C GLU A 104 8.78 7.16 -2.10
N ALA A 105 7.94 6.52 -2.93
CA ALA A 105 6.69 5.94 -2.51
C ALA A 105 6.35 4.67 -3.28
N MET A 106 5.47 3.88 -2.73
CA MET A 106 4.84 2.71 -3.35
C MET A 106 3.35 2.72 -3.08
N MET A 107 2.59 2.14 -3.99
CA MET A 107 1.16 1.89 -3.82
C MET A 107 0.84 0.42 -4.07
N VAL A 108 -0.13 -0.10 -3.33
CA VAL A 108 -0.86 -1.32 -3.70
C VAL A 108 -2.27 -0.92 -4.05
N VAL A 109 -2.74 -1.36 -5.19
CA VAL A 109 -4.08 -1.06 -5.70
C VAL A 109 -4.77 -2.37 -6.09
N ALA A 110 -6.04 -2.52 -5.73
CA ALA A 110 -6.79 -3.72 -6.05
C ALA A 110 -8.25 -3.42 -6.36
N ASP A 111 -8.81 -4.19 -7.29
CA ASP A 111 -10.23 -4.34 -7.54
C ASP A 111 -10.66 -5.81 -7.32
N ALA A 112 -11.89 -6.17 -7.67
CA ALA A 112 -12.40 -7.54 -7.53
C ALA A 112 -11.55 -8.59 -8.29
N LYS A 113 -10.82 -8.20 -9.33
CA LYS A 113 -10.11 -9.13 -10.24
C LYS A 113 -8.59 -9.09 -10.08
N THR A 114 -8.02 -7.91 -9.89
CA THR A 114 -6.58 -7.67 -10.02
C THR A 114 -6.02 -6.95 -8.80
N SER A 115 -4.78 -7.27 -8.42
CA SER A 115 -3.99 -6.54 -7.43
C SER A 115 -2.67 -6.12 -8.08
N LEU A 116 -2.27 -4.87 -7.91
CA LEU A 116 -1.07 -4.30 -8.55
C LEU A 116 -0.24 -3.53 -7.52
N ILE A 117 1.08 -3.65 -7.65
CA ILE A 117 2.06 -2.83 -6.93
C ILE A 117 2.60 -1.79 -7.91
N LEU A 118 2.58 -0.52 -7.52
CA LEU A 118 3.14 0.59 -8.29
C LEU A 118 4.31 1.20 -7.51
N SER A 119 5.38 1.54 -8.22
CA SER A 119 6.54 2.23 -7.66
C SER A 119 6.78 3.60 -8.32
N GLY A 120 7.51 4.47 -7.63
CA GLY A 120 7.94 5.75 -8.16
C GLY A 120 8.91 5.66 -9.34
N THR A 121 9.48 4.49 -9.60
CA THR A 121 10.32 4.19 -10.77
C THR A 121 9.51 3.87 -12.02
N GLY A 122 8.19 3.74 -11.87
CA GLY A 122 7.27 3.49 -12.98
C GLY A 122 6.96 2.01 -13.18
N ASP A 123 7.32 1.15 -12.21
CA ASP A 123 6.99 -0.27 -12.26
C ASP A 123 5.52 -0.50 -11.91
N VAL A 124 4.90 -1.42 -12.61
CA VAL A 124 3.56 -1.96 -12.29
C VAL A 124 3.69 -3.48 -12.28
N VAL A 125 3.53 -4.07 -11.10
CA VAL A 125 3.77 -5.51 -10.88
C VAL A 125 2.52 -6.15 -10.30
N GLU A 126 2.08 -7.26 -10.88
CA GLU A 126 1.05 -8.12 -10.31
C GLU A 126 1.71 -9.19 -9.43
N PRO A 127 1.34 -9.32 -8.14
CA PRO A 127 1.89 -10.35 -7.26
C PRO A 127 1.44 -11.74 -7.72
N GLU A 128 2.38 -12.68 -7.85
CA GLU A 128 2.14 -14.03 -8.37
C GLU A 128 1.18 -14.84 -7.48
N ASP A 129 1.29 -14.70 -6.17
CA ASP A 129 0.50 -15.44 -5.18
C ASP A 129 -0.69 -14.64 -4.61
N GLY A 130 -0.98 -13.46 -5.18
CA GLY A 130 -2.04 -12.58 -4.71
C GLY A 130 -1.74 -11.86 -3.40
N VAL A 131 -0.50 -11.91 -2.91
CA VAL A 131 -0.06 -11.24 -1.68
C VAL A 131 0.98 -10.19 -2.00
N ALA A 132 0.78 -8.97 -1.51
CA ALA A 132 1.71 -7.85 -1.67
C ALA A 132 1.94 -7.14 -0.34
N GLY A 133 3.20 -6.94 0.03
CA GLY A 133 3.61 -6.18 1.21
C GLY A 133 4.54 -5.04 0.83
N ILE A 134 4.22 -3.81 1.21
CA ILE A 134 5.03 -2.62 0.93
C ILE A 134 5.28 -1.79 2.19
N GLY A 135 6.29 -0.95 2.15
CA GLY A 135 6.71 -0.10 3.25
C GLY A 135 7.65 -0.79 4.23
N SER A 136 7.92 -0.14 5.37
CA SER A 136 8.97 -0.55 6.32
C SER A 136 8.75 -1.95 6.91
N GLY A 137 7.51 -2.27 7.29
CA GLY A 137 7.14 -3.61 7.78
C GLY A 137 6.65 -4.55 6.68
N GLY A 138 6.60 -4.09 5.43
CA GLY A 138 6.10 -4.85 4.28
C GLY A 138 6.70 -6.24 4.13
N PRO A 139 8.02 -6.40 4.15
CA PRO A 139 8.65 -7.72 4.06
C PRO A 139 8.24 -8.71 5.16
N PHE A 140 8.05 -8.22 6.40
CA PHE A 140 7.61 -9.06 7.51
C PHE A 140 6.15 -9.48 7.35
N ALA A 141 5.26 -8.53 7.00
CA ALA A 141 3.86 -8.80 6.72
C ALA A 141 3.69 -9.76 5.53
N LEU A 142 4.46 -9.57 4.45
CA LEU A 142 4.47 -10.43 3.28
C LEU A 142 4.87 -11.86 3.63
N ALA A 143 5.98 -12.04 4.35
CA ALA A 143 6.46 -13.36 4.75
C ALA A 143 5.44 -14.09 5.65
N ALA A 144 4.87 -13.38 6.62
CA ALA A 144 3.84 -13.92 7.50
C ALA A 144 2.57 -14.30 6.73
N ALA A 145 2.09 -13.44 5.83
CA ALA A 145 0.91 -13.70 5.03
C ALA A 145 1.11 -14.91 4.10
N ARG A 146 2.27 -15.05 3.47
CA ARG A 146 2.60 -16.23 2.64
C ARG A 146 2.62 -17.51 3.45
N ALA A 147 3.13 -17.50 4.66
CA ALA A 147 3.09 -18.66 5.55
C ALA A 147 1.67 -19.06 5.98
N LEU A 148 0.77 -18.08 6.09
CA LEU A 148 -0.64 -18.29 6.47
C LEU A 148 -1.55 -18.61 5.26
N LEU A 149 -1.12 -18.28 4.03
CA LEU A 149 -1.95 -18.41 2.83
C LEU A 149 -2.47 -19.84 2.59
N PRO A 150 -1.70 -20.93 2.82
CA PRO A 150 -2.16 -22.30 2.64
C PRO A 150 -3.18 -22.77 3.69
N LEU A 151 -3.30 -22.06 4.82
CA LEU A 151 -4.20 -22.43 5.90
C LEU A 151 -5.66 -22.11 5.53
N ASP A 152 -6.60 -22.82 6.15
CA ASP A 152 -8.03 -22.55 6.00
C ASP A 152 -8.45 -21.30 6.82
N LEU A 153 -8.00 -20.16 6.38
CA LEU A 153 -8.25 -18.84 6.97
C LEU A 153 -8.79 -17.89 5.89
N PRO A 154 -9.75 -17.02 6.21
CA PRO A 154 -10.20 -15.97 5.31
C PRO A 154 -9.11 -14.91 5.10
N ALA A 155 -9.14 -14.21 3.96
CA ALA A 155 -8.15 -13.19 3.59
C ALA A 155 -7.95 -12.11 4.67
N GLU A 156 -9.03 -11.68 5.33
CA GLU A 156 -8.96 -10.66 6.39
C GLU A 156 -8.23 -11.16 7.64
N GLU A 157 -8.47 -12.40 8.04
CA GLU A 157 -7.78 -12.99 9.20
C GLU A 157 -6.28 -13.19 8.93
N ILE A 158 -5.92 -13.59 7.71
CA ILE A 158 -4.53 -13.64 7.27
C ILE A 158 -3.89 -12.26 7.35
N ALA A 159 -4.57 -11.23 6.83
CA ALA A 159 -4.07 -9.87 6.86
C ALA A 159 -3.86 -9.37 8.30
N ARG A 160 -4.82 -9.59 9.20
CA ARG A 160 -4.71 -9.18 10.61
C ARG A 160 -3.53 -9.84 11.32
N ARG A 161 -3.38 -11.15 11.19
CA ARG A 161 -2.27 -11.91 11.82
C ARG A 161 -0.92 -11.49 11.26
N ALA A 162 -0.81 -11.34 9.95
CA ALA A 162 0.42 -10.93 9.30
C ALA A 162 0.84 -9.50 9.68
N MET A 163 -0.11 -8.57 9.75
CA MET A 163 0.14 -7.20 10.18
C MET A 163 0.52 -7.12 11.65
N LYS A 164 -0.06 -7.96 12.53
CA LYS A 164 0.34 -8.06 13.93
C LYS A 164 1.81 -8.52 14.05
N ILE A 165 2.22 -9.54 13.30
CA ILE A 165 3.61 -10.00 13.28
C ILE A 165 4.55 -8.88 12.79
N ALA A 166 4.15 -8.15 11.76
CA ALA A 166 4.95 -7.01 11.28
C ALA A 166 5.08 -5.91 12.33
N ALA A 167 4.01 -5.62 13.09
CA ALA A 167 4.03 -4.64 14.19
C ALA A 167 4.93 -5.08 15.35
N ASP A 168 4.98 -6.38 15.65
CA ASP A 168 5.83 -6.93 16.71
C ASP A 168 7.33 -6.90 16.35
N ILE A 169 7.67 -6.84 15.06
CA ILE A 169 9.07 -6.87 14.58
C ILE A 169 9.55 -5.48 14.15
N CYS A 170 8.74 -4.74 13.42
CA CYS A 170 9.13 -3.47 12.80
C CYS A 170 8.77 -2.29 13.69
N ILE A 171 9.77 -1.56 14.17
CA ILE A 171 9.59 -0.38 15.04
C ILE A 171 8.83 0.78 14.37
N TYR A 172 8.67 0.74 13.04
CA TYR A 172 7.93 1.74 12.24
C TYR A 172 6.50 1.33 11.93
N THR A 173 6.01 0.25 12.55
CA THR A 173 4.68 -0.33 12.30
C THR A 173 3.96 -0.53 13.62
N ASN A 174 2.68 -0.19 13.68
CA ASN A 174 1.81 -0.50 14.82
C ASN A 174 0.62 -1.40 14.41
N ASP A 175 -0.19 -1.80 15.38
CA ASP A 175 -1.34 -2.66 15.19
C ASP A 175 -2.69 -1.90 15.10
N ASN A 176 -2.65 -0.58 14.98
CA ASN A 176 -3.83 0.24 14.67
C ASN A 176 -4.15 0.11 13.18
N LEU A 177 -4.92 -0.88 12.81
CA LEU A 177 -5.16 -1.23 11.41
C LEU A 177 -6.39 -0.52 10.84
N VAL A 178 -6.23 0.00 9.62
CA VAL A 178 -7.33 0.31 8.71
C VAL A 178 -7.39 -0.79 7.66
N ILE A 179 -8.55 -1.43 7.52
CA ILE A 179 -8.76 -2.54 6.60
C ILE A 179 -9.93 -2.22 5.67
N GLU A 180 -9.70 -2.40 4.38
CA GLU A 180 -10.72 -2.33 3.33
C GLU A 180 -10.73 -3.63 2.54
N SER A 181 -11.92 -4.05 2.06
CA SER A 181 -12.06 -5.28 1.30
C SER A 181 -13.06 -5.17 0.17
N ILE A 182 -12.83 -5.93 -0.91
CA ILE A 182 -13.72 -6.11 -2.06
C ILE A 182 -13.91 -7.61 -2.26
N ALA A 183 -15.16 -8.01 -2.53
CA ALA A 183 -15.54 -9.38 -2.89
C ALA A 183 -15.75 -9.50 -4.38
#